data_d25c702ee3e41c578289e37974c8f00a
#
_entry.id   d25c702ee3e41c578289e37974c8f00a
#
_cell.length_a   1.000
_cell.length_b   1.000
_cell.length_c   1.000
_cell.angle_alpha   90.00
_cell.angle_beta   90.00
_cell.angle_gamma   90.00
#
_symmetry.space_group_name_H-M   'P 1'
#
loop_
_entity.id
_entity.type
_entity.pdbx_description
1 polymer ?
#
loop_
_entity_poly.entity_id
_entity_poly.type
_entity_poly.pdbx_seq_one_letter_code
_entity_poly.pdbx_strand_id
1 'polypeptide(L)'
;EPAADALQWRGDADAHYHRVHAFDAGSLAPQVAAPHSPANSGPVDSCDKVHVDQAYIGACVGAKLGDLHMVAEVLKGRKIARGTRLLVAPSSSAVMAAAAADGTLATISAAGAYLLPTGCGACAALGAGVLAENEVCISSTNRNFKGRMGANSAQVYLASPYTVAASAVAGRIADPREFLA
;
A
#
# COMPACT_ATOMS: atom_id res chain seq x y z
N GLU A 1 19.35 2.26 -7.28
CA GLU A 1 19.85 3.21 -8.28
C GLU A 1 18.75 3.44 -9.33
N PRO A 2 18.48 4.70 -9.74
CA PRO A 2 17.58 4.93 -10.86
C PRO A 2 18.19 4.28 -12.10
N ALA A 3 17.38 3.61 -12.89
CA ALA A 3 17.82 3.03 -14.15
C ALA A 3 18.56 4.10 -14.97
N ALA A 4 19.69 3.73 -15.58
CA ALA A 4 20.52 4.66 -16.36
C ALA A 4 19.68 5.46 -17.38
N ASP A 5 18.63 4.85 -17.90
CA ASP A 5 17.69 5.46 -18.83
C ASP A 5 16.80 6.57 -18.23
N ALA A 6 16.59 6.59 -16.91
CA ALA A 6 15.75 7.62 -16.26
C ALA A 6 16.37 9.03 -16.39
N LEU A 7 17.69 9.11 -16.54
CA LEU A 7 18.40 10.39 -16.68
C LEU A 7 18.16 11.11 -18.00
N GLN A 8 17.71 10.40 -19.03
CA GLN A 8 17.35 11.01 -20.34
C GLN A 8 15.92 11.59 -20.35
N TRP A 9 15.07 11.21 -19.39
CA TRP A 9 13.70 11.73 -19.28
C TRP A 9 13.67 12.96 -18.35
N ARG A 10 14.27 14.06 -18.81
CA ARG A 10 14.31 15.34 -18.10
C ARG A 10 13.63 16.41 -18.93
N GLY A 11 13.10 17.44 -18.28
CA GLY A 11 12.71 18.67 -18.97
C GLY A 11 13.93 19.33 -19.61
N ASP A 12 13.70 20.07 -20.68
CA ASP A 12 14.75 20.80 -21.37
C ASP A 12 15.42 21.80 -20.41
N ALA A 13 16.70 22.08 -20.64
CA ALA A 13 17.46 22.97 -19.75
C ALA A 13 16.94 24.41 -19.70
N ASP A 14 16.23 24.82 -20.76
CA ASP A 14 15.60 26.14 -20.94
C ASP A 14 14.08 26.10 -20.72
N ALA A 15 13.53 24.99 -20.20
CA ALA A 15 12.09 24.87 -19.96
C ALA A 15 11.61 25.90 -18.93
N HIS A 16 10.53 26.63 -19.28
CA HIS A 16 9.89 27.59 -18.39
C HIS A 16 8.73 26.93 -17.63
N TYR A 17 8.82 26.96 -16.30
CA TYR A 17 7.79 26.39 -15.40
C TYR A 17 6.93 27.49 -14.80
N HIS A 18 5.61 27.31 -14.77
CA HIS A 18 4.69 28.22 -14.10
C HIS A 18 5.02 28.37 -12.61
N ARG A 19 5.45 27.30 -11.96
CA ARG A 19 5.90 27.29 -10.56
C ARG A 19 6.86 26.12 -10.32
N VAL A 20 7.86 26.35 -9.48
CA VAL A 20 8.78 25.31 -9.02
C VAL A 20 8.57 25.12 -7.52
N HIS A 21 8.38 23.88 -7.09
CA HIS A 21 8.30 23.48 -5.69
C HIS A 21 9.49 22.59 -5.36
N ALA A 22 10.23 22.93 -4.32
CA ALA A 22 11.33 22.14 -3.79
C ALA A 22 10.92 21.53 -2.46
N PHE A 23 11.18 20.22 -2.29
CA PHE A 23 10.90 19.48 -1.07
C PHE A 23 12.18 18.77 -0.62
N ASP A 24 12.46 18.82 0.68
CA ASP A 24 13.47 17.98 1.29
C ASP A 24 12.86 16.59 1.58
N ALA A 25 13.22 15.61 0.77
CA ALA A 25 12.71 14.25 0.92
C ALA A 25 13.11 13.60 2.27
N GLY A 26 14.25 14.01 2.85
CA GLY A 26 14.72 13.50 4.15
C GLY A 26 13.85 13.95 5.33
N SER A 27 13.15 15.07 5.19
CA SER A 27 12.25 15.61 6.21
C SER A 27 10.80 15.12 6.11
N LEU A 28 10.44 14.43 5.01
CA LEU A 28 9.07 13.97 4.80
C LEU A 28 8.78 12.73 5.66
N ALA A 29 7.79 12.83 6.53
CA ALA A 29 7.22 11.65 7.20
C ALA A 29 6.43 10.80 6.18
N PRO A 30 6.27 9.47 6.43
CA PRO A 30 5.35 8.64 5.66
C PRO A 30 3.96 9.27 5.60
N GLN A 31 3.36 9.26 4.41
CA GLN A 31 2.08 9.92 4.17
C GLN A 31 0.94 8.90 4.08
N VAL A 32 -0.22 9.30 4.59
CA VAL A 32 -1.47 8.55 4.49
C VAL A 32 -2.56 9.47 3.95
N ALA A 33 -3.27 9.04 2.91
CA ALA A 33 -4.43 9.78 2.42
C ALA A 33 -5.70 9.24 3.10
N ALA A 34 -6.33 10.08 3.91
CA ALA A 34 -7.57 9.75 4.61
C ALA A 34 -8.77 9.65 3.64
N PRO A 35 -9.86 8.95 4.02
CA PRO A 35 -11.08 8.89 3.21
C PRO A 35 -11.68 10.29 2.99
N HIS A 36 -12.25 10.57 1.89
CA HIS A 36 -12.61 9.82 0.67
C HIS A 36 -11.97 10.52 -0.54
N SER A 37 -10.75 11.00 -0.39
CA SER A 37 -10.00 11.66 -1.46
C SER A 37 -8.49 11.46 -1.25
N PRO A 38 -7.71 11.18 -2.31
CA PRO A 38 -6.25 11.18 -2.21
C PRO A 38 -5.66 12.53 -1.79
N ALA A 39 -6.40 13.63 -1.99
CA ALA A 39 -6.00 14.97 -1.56
C ALA A 39 -6.03 15.16 -0.02
N ASN A 40 -6.71 14.25 0.71
CA ASN A 40 -6.73 14.24 2.17
C ASN A 40 -5.44 13.60 2.73
N SER A 41 -4.29 13.93 2.14
CA SER A 41 -2.99 13.39 2.55
C SER A 41 -2.41 14.16 3.72
N GLY A 42 -1.83 13.43 4.67
CA GLY A 42 -1.15 13.97 5.83
C GLY A 42 -0.14 12.97 6.41
N PRO A 43 0.68 13.40 7.39
CA PRO A 43 1.63 12.52 8.05
C PRO A 43 0.93 11.32 8.70
N VAL A 44 1.58 10.17 8.71
CA VAL A 44 1.05 8.93 9.28
C VAL A 44 0.61 9.08 10.74
N ASP A 45 1.30 9.90 11.52
CA ASP A 45 1.01 10.17 12.93
C ASP A 45 -0.38 10.78 13.15
N SER A 46 -0.93 11.46 12.15
CA SER A 46 -2.30 12.01 12.22
C SER A 46 -3.38 10.92 12.24
N CYS A 47 -3.03 9.70 11.93
CA CYS A 47 -3.92 8.54 11.83
C CYS A 47 -3.54 7.38 12.78
N ASP A 48 -2.61 7.56 13.70
CA ASP A 48 -2.02 6.51 14.56
C ASP A 48 -3.02 5.73 15.43
N LYS A 49 -4.20 6.28 15.69
CA LYS A 49 -5.27 5.67 16.48
C LYS A 49 -6.34 4.96 15.66
N VAL A 50 -6.24 5.01 14.33
CA VAL A 50 -7.24 4.41 13.45
C VAL A 50 -7.05 2.90 13.43
N HIS A 51 -8.05 2.15 13.90
CA HIS A 51 -8.10 0.69 13.80
C HIS A 51 -8.17 0.25 12.34
N VAL A 52 -7.58 -0.91 12.03
CA VAL A 52 -7.57 -1.47 10.67
C VAL A 52 -8.20 -2.86 10.67
N ASP A 53 -9.36 -2.99 10.04
CA ASP A 53 -10.02 -4.28 9.80
C ASP A 53 -9.37 -5.03 8.65
N GLN A 54 -8.97 -4.30 7.61
CA GLN A 54 -8.36 -4.86 6.41
C GLN A 54 -7.18 -4.03 5.93
N ALA A 55 -6.05 -4.69 5.67
CA ALA A 55 -4.95 -4.16 4.89
C ALA A 55 -4.96 -4.79 3.49
N TYR A 56 -4.80 -4.00 2.44
CA TYR A 56 -4.84 -4.47 1.06
C TYR A 56 -3.62 -4.02 0.27
N ILE A 57 -2.80 -4.97 -0.13
CA ILE A 57 -1.68 -4.78 -1.05
C ILE A 57 -2.14 -5.21 -2.44
N GLY A 58 -2.31 -4.28 -3.31
CA GLY A 58 -2.84 -4.57 -4.63
C GLY A 58 -2.97 -3.34 -5.50
N ALA A 59 -3.34 -3.55 -6.59
CA ALA A 59 -3.40 -4.41 -7.71
C ALA A 59 -2.31 -3.96 -8.71
N CYS A 60 -2.67 -3.33 -9.86
CA CYS A 60 -1.70 -2.91 -10.88
C CYS A 60 -0.74 -1.78 -10.41
N VAL A 61 -1.11 -1.00 -9.40
CA VAL A 61 -0.34 0.16 -8.91
C VAL A 61 0.54 -0.19 -7.72
N GLY A 62 0.03 -0.90 -6.72
CA GLY A 62 0.67 -1.07 -5.42
C GLY A 62 1.02 -2.52 -5.07
N ALA A 63 1.21 -3.42 -6.05
CA ALA A 63 1.66 -4.79 -5.84
C ALA A 63 2.57 -5.28 -6.97
N LYS A 64 3.47 -4.42 -7.45
CA LYS A 64 4.59 -4.80 -8.31
C LYS A 64 5.63 -5.58 -7.49
N LEU A 65 6.60 -6.20 -8.12
CA LEU A 65 7.60 -7.01 -7.42
C LEU A 65 8.32 -6.22 -6.31
N GLY A 66 8.75 -5.00 -6.60
CA GLY A 66 9.37 -4.13 -5.59
C GLY A 66 8.44 -3.79 -4.42
N ASP A 67 7.15 -3.58 -4.68
CA ASP A 67 6.15 -3.33 -3.63
C ASP A 67 5.98 -4.57 -2.73
N LEU A 68 6.00 -5.77 -3.32
CA LEU A 68 5.93 -7.03 -2.57
C LEU A 68 7.19 -7.28 -1.74
N HIS A 69 8.37 -6.87 -2.23
CA HIS A 69 9.61 -6.90 -1.44
C HIS A 69 9.52 -6.00 -0.21
N MET A 70 9.00 -4.76 -0.37
CA MET A 70 8.75 -3.83 0.75
C MET A 70 7.83 -4.45 1.80
N VAL A 71 6.76 -5.11 1.35
CA VAL A 71 5.82 -5.81 2.25
C VAL A 71 6.51 -6.96 2.97
N ALA A 72 7.26 -7.79 2.27
CA ALA A 72 7.97 -8.93 2.85
C ALA A 72 9.04 -8.49 3.87
N GLU A 73 9.72 -7.37 3.63
CA GLU A 73 10.69 -6.79 4.55
C GLU A 73 10.05 -6.47 5.90
N VAL A 74 8.91 -5.79 5.89
CA VAL A 74 8.15 -5.49 7.13
C VAL A 74 7.62 -6.74 7.79
N LEU A 75 7.12 -7.72 7.02
CA LEU A 75 6.46 -8.91 7.55
C LEU A 75 7.42 -9.99 8.04
N LYS A 76 8.70 -9.92 7.67
CA LYS A 76 9.70 -10.93 8.00
C LYS A 76 9.77 -11.19 9.51
N GLY A 77 9.47 -12.43 9.91
CA GLY A 77 9.46 -12.85 11.32
C GLY A 77 8.27 -12.33 12.15
N ARG A 78 7.33 -11.63 11.54
CA ARG A 78 6.15 -11.05 12.21
C ARG A 78 4.86 -11.74 11.80
N LYS A 79 3.80 -11.47 12.54
CA LYS A 79 2.44 -11.95 12.25
C LYS A 79 1.49 -10.78 12.10
N ILE A 80 0.47 -10.97 11.27
CA ILE A 80 -0.64 -10.02 11.14
C ILE A 80 -1.38 -9.94 12.49
N ALA A 81 -1.77 -8.74 12.88
CA ALA A 81 -2.51 -8.49 14.12
C ALA A 81 -3.83 -9.29 14.13
N ARG A 82 -4.19 -9.76 15.31
CA ARG A 82 -5.47 -10.45 15.50
C ARG A 82 -6.63 -9.49 15.22
N GLY A 83 -7.56 -9.90 14.38
CA GLY A 83 -8.70 -9.09 13.94
C GLY A 83 -8.47 -8.30 12.66
N THR A 84 -7.22 -8.21 12.17
CA THR A 84 -6.89 -7.60 10.88
C THR A 84 -6.72 -8.67 9.80
N ARG A 85 -7.23 -8.41 8.60
CA ARG A 85 -6.98 -9.24 7.40
C ARG A 85 -5.94 -8.53 6.54
N LEU A 86 -4.86 -9.21 6.14
CA LEU A 86 -4.00 -8.74 5.05
C LEU A 86 -4.28 -9.53 3.79
N LEU A 87 -4.69 -8.84 2.74
CA LEU A 87 -4.97 -9.39 1.42
C LEU A 87 -3.92 -8.88 0.43
N VAL A 88 -3.35 -9.76 -0.37
CA VAL A 88 -2.30 -9.43 -1.33
C VAL A 88 -2.67 -9.92 -2.71
N ALA A 89 -2.87 -9.00 -3.66
CA ALA A 89 -3.17 -9.29 -5.06
C ALA A 89 -2.02 -8.80 -5.95
N PRO A 90 -1.08 -9.67 -6.36
CA PRO A 90 0.03 -9.28 -7.23
C PRO A 90 -0.44 -8.64 -8.53
N SER A 91 0.31 -7.69 -9.06
CA SER A 91 -0.09 -6.87 -10.21
C SER A 91 -0.23 -7.64 -11.51
N SER A 92 0.43 -8.79 -11.64
CA SER A 92 0.35 -9.68 -12.80
C SER A 92 0.82 -11.10 -12.46
N SER A 93 0.50 -12.06 -13.32
CA SER A 93 1.01 -13.44 -13.18
C SER A 93 2.54 -13.53 -13.26
N ALA A 94 3.17 -12.68 -14.05
CA ALA A 94 4.63 -12.61 -14.11
C ALA A 94 5.23 -12.13 -12.77
N VAL A 95 4.64 -11.10 -12.15
CA VAL A 95 5.05 -10.63 -10.82
C VAL A 95 4.80 -11.70 -9.76
N MET A 96 3.66 -12.39 -9.82
CA MET A 96 3.35 -13.49 -8.91
C MET A 96 4.40 -14.62 -9.03
N ALA A 97 4.76 -15.02 -10.25
CA ALA A 97 5.77 -16.06 -10.48
C ALA A 97 7.15 -15.63 -9.98
N ALA A 98 7.57 -14.38 -10.22
CA ALA A 98 8.85 -13.85 -9.74
C ALA A 98 8.90 -13.84 -8.19
N ALA A 99 7.85 -13.32 -7.56
CA ALA A 99 7.75 -13.27 -6.09
C ALA A 99 7.62 -14.65 -5.43
N ALA A 100 7.12 -15.64 -6.17
CA ALA A 100 7.14 -17.03 -5.72
C ALA A 100 8.55 -17.62 -5.80
N ALA A 101 9.27 -17.35 -6.90
CA ALA A 101 10.61 -17.88 -7.14
C ALA A 101 11.66 -17.35 -6.16
N ASP A 102 11.56 -16.08 -5.75
CA ASP A 102 12.51 -15.44 -4.83
C ASP A 102 12.14 -15.59 -3.33
N GLY A 103 11.03 -16.29 -3.01
CA GLY A 103 10.59 -16.54 -1.63
C GLY A 103 9.77 -15.42 -0.99
N THR A 104 9.51 -14.33 -1.71
CA THR A 104 8.71 -13.18 -1.23
C THR A 104 7.31 -13.62 -0.82
N LEU A 105 6.61 -14.41 -1.66
CA LEU A 105 5.27 -14.90 -1.32
C LEU A 105 5.27 -15.84 -0.12
N ALA A 106 6.34 -16.63 0.06
CA ALA A 106 6.48 -17.51 1.23
C ALA A 106 6.55 -16.67 2.52
N THR A 107 7.33 -15.60 2.52
CA THR A 107 7.45 -14.67 3.67
C THR A 107 6.10 -14.01 3.98
N ILE A 108 5.41 -13.50 2.96
CA ILE A 108 4.11 -12.83 3.09
C ILE A 108 3.05 -13.82 3.63
N SER A 109 2.98 -15.03 3.07
CA SER A 109 2.06 -16.08 3.53
C SER A 109 2.36 -16.56 4.95
N ALA A 110 3.65 -16.68 5.30
CA ALA A 110 4.07 -17.06 6.65
C ALA A 110 3.62 -16.07 7.71
N ALA A 111 3.47 -14.78 7.37
CA ALA A 111 2.92 -13.77 8.28
C ALA A 111 1.41 -13.94 8.51
N GLY A 112 0.70 -14.70 7.67
CA GLY A 112 -0.75 -14.93 7.75
C GLY A 112 -1.57 -14.13 6.72
N ALA A 113 -0.93 -13.61 5.68
CA ALA A 113 -1.62 -12.92 4.59
C ALA A 113 -2.38 -13.89 3.67
N TYR A 114 -3.49 -13.42 3.12
CA TYR A 114 -4.25 -14.13 2.09
C TYR A 114 -3.76 -13.69 0.71
N LEU A 115 -3.25 -14.64 -0.07
CA LEU A 115 -2.89 -14.40 -1.46
C LEU A 115 -4.15 -14.48 -2.34
N LEU A 116 -4.39 -13.44 -3.11
CA LEU A 116 -5.50 -13.34 -4.05
C LEU A 116 -5.02 -13.55 -5.50
N PRO A 117 -5.91 -13.95 -6.40
CA PRO A 117 -5.63 -13.93 -7.83
C PRO A 117 -5.20 -12.54 -8.30
N THR A 118 -4.39 -12.49 -9.37
CA THR A 118 -4.00 -11.24 -10.02
C THR A 118 -5.20 -10.53 -10.64
N GLY A 119 -5.22 -9.20 -10.56
CA GLY A 119 -6.31 -8.40 -11.12
C GLY A 119 -6.78 -7.29 -10.18
N CYS A 120 -7.86 -6.61 -10.57
CA CYS A 120 -8.38 -5.48 -9.80
C CYS A 120 -9.00 -5.91 -8.46
N GLY A 121 -9.70 -7.03 -8.41
CA GLY A 121 -10.26 -7.59 -7.18
C GLY A 121 -10.96 -6.54 -6.29
N ALA A 122 -10.69 -6.57 -5.02
CA ALA A 122 -11.25 -5.64 -4.02
C ALA A 122 -10.96 -4.16 -4.33
N CYS A 123 -9.88 -3.83 -5.04
CA CYS A 123 -9.60 -2.46 -5.50
C CYS A 123 -10.75 -1.86 -6.34
N ALA A 124 -11.55 -2.70 -6.97
CA ALA A 124 -12.71 -2.29 -7.78
C ALA A 124 -14.04 -2.84 -7.22
N ALA A 125 -14.09 -3.16 -5.93
CA ALA A 125 -15.22 -3.79 -5.26
C ALA A 125 -15.65 -5.13 -5.89
N LEU A 126 -14.68 -5.95 -6.31
CA LEU A 126 -14.92 -7.24 -6.94
C LEU A 126 -14.28 -8.38 -6.16
N GLY A 127 -15.03 -9.46 -5.94
CA GLY A 127 -14.51 -10.69 -5.36
C GLY A 127 -14.11 -10.61 -3.90
N ALA A 128 -13.07 -11.34 -3.53
CA ALA A 128 -12.60 -11.43 -2.15
C ALA A 128 -12.01 -10.11 -1.65
N GLY A 129 -12.33 -9.73 -0.42
CA GLY A 129 -11.85 -8.50 0.22
C GLY A 129 -12.69 -7.26 -0.06
N VAL A 130 -13.87 -7.41 -0.64
CA VAL A 130 -14.87 -6.33 -0.71
C VAL A 130 -15.26 -5.95 0.71
N LEU A 131 -15.21 -4.64 1.02
CA LEU A 131 -15.46 -4.11 2.35
C LEU A 131 -16.94 -4.12 2.70
N ALA A 132 -17.24 -4.56 3.91
CA ALA A 132 -18.56 -4.44 4.52
C ALA A 132 -18.80 -3.02 5.06
N GLU A 133 -20.02 -2.78 5.58
CA GLU A 133 -20.35 -1.50 6.19
C GLU A 133 -19.45 -1.18 7.39
N ASN A 134 -19.01 0.07 7.45
CA ASN A 134 -18.17 0.65 8.50
C ASN A 134 -16.77 0.00 8.66
N GLU A 135 -16.38 -0.91 7.80
CA GLU A 135 -15.01 -1.44 7.82
C GLU A 135 -13.98 -0.38 7.44
N VAL A 136 -12.84 -0.43 8.11
CA VAL A 136 -11.67 0.43 7.86
C VAL A 136 -10.60 -0.36 7.13
N CYS A 137 -10.19 0.15 5.98
CA CYS A 137 -9.15 -0.45 5.15
C CYS A 137 -8.00 0.52 4.93
N ILE A 138 -6.76 0.03 5.06
CA ILE A 138 -5.57 0.71 4.53
C ILE A 138 -5.08 -0.01 3.29
N SER A 139 -4.75 0.73 2.22
CA SER A 139 -4.50 0.13 0.91
C SER A 139 -3.35 0.82 0.16
N SER A 140 -2.57 0.03 -0.57
CA SER A 140 -1.55 0.52 -1.51
C SER A 140 -2.11 0.87 -2.89
N THR A 141 -3.42 0.87 -3.07
CA THR A 141 -4.09 1.28 -4.30
C THR A 141 -4.09 2.80 -4.46
N ASN A 142 -4.72 3.33 -5.51
CA ASN A 142 -4.60 4.74 -5.88
C ASN A 142 -5.90 5.55 -5.74
N ARG A 143 -6.99 4.96 -5.25
CA ARG A 143 -8.30 5.61 -5.14
C ARG A 143 -9.06 5.14 -3.91
N ASN A 144 -9.68 6.10 -3.20
CA ASN A 144 -10.41 5.86 -1.95
C ASN A 144 -11.73 6.62 -1.85
N PHE A 145 -12.37 6.95 -2.97
CA PHE A 145 -13.69 7.55 -2.94
C PHE A 145 -14.74 6.58 -2.36
N LYS A 146 -15.87 7.10 -1.90
CA LYS A 146 -16.96 6.31 -1.30
C LYS A 146 -17.39 5.16 -2.21
N GLY A 147 -17.51 3.97 -1.67
CA GLY A 147 -17.91 2.78 -2.39
C GLY A 147 -16.83 2.16 -3.29
N ARG A 148 -15.61 2.73 -3.34
CA ARG A 148 -14.53 2.24 -4.23
C ARG A 148 -14.18 0.78 -3.98
N MET A 149 -14.14 0.34 -2.73
CA MET A 149 -13.74 -1.01 -2.35
C MET A 149 -14.89 -1.82 -1.71
N GLY A 150 -16.13 -1.35 -1.78
CA GLY A 150 -17.28 -2.04 -1.18
C GLY A 150 -18.36 -1.08 -0.69
N ALA A 151 -18.78 -1.23 0.56
CA ALA A 151 -19.84 -0.41 1.14
C ALA A 151 -19.51 1.09 1.14
N ASN A 152 -20.52 1.93 0.97
CA ASN A 152 -20.35 3.39 0.98
C ASN A 152 -19.94 3.95 2.35
N SER A 153 -20.22 3.24 3.43
CA SER A 153 -19.82 3.59 4.80
C SER A 153 -18.40 3.14 5.14
N ALA A 154 -17.80 2.25 4.32
CA ALA A 154 -16.43 1.81 4.53
C ALA A 154 -15.42 2.97 4.31
N GLN A 155 -14.37 2.96 5.11
CA GLN A 155 -13.33 3.99 5.09
C GLN A 155 -12.04 3.41 4.52
N VAL A 156 -11.57 3.95 3.40
CA VAL A 156 -10.35 3.51 2.74
C VAL A 156 -9.28 4.58 2.87
N TYR A 157 -8.18 4.22 3.52
CA TYR A 157 -6.94 4.99 3.61
C TYR A 157 -5.96 4.52 2.54
N LEU A 158 -5.21 5.44 1.93
CA LEU A 158 -4.16 5.09 0.97
C LEU A 158 -2.79 5.36 1.58
N ALA A 159 -1.88 4.42 1.39
CA ALA A 159 -0.51 4.54 1.88
C ALA A 159 0.47 3.71 1.05
N SER A 160 1.76 3.87 1.31
CA SER A 160 2.80 3.05 0.71
C SER A 160 2.67 1.57 1.12
N PRO A 161 3.22 0.61 0.35
CA PRO A 161 3.26 -0.80 0.73
C PRO A 161 3.89 -1.03 2.11
N TYR A 162 4.93 -0.28 2.47
CA TYR A 162 5.54 -0.30 3.79
C TYR A 162 4.55 0.04 4.90
N THR A 163 3.83 1.16 4.76
CA THR A 163 2.85 1.62 5.75
C THR A 163 1.67 0.65 5.87
N VAL A 164 1.20 0.10 4.75
CA VAL A 164 0.11 -0.89 4.74
C VAL A 164 0.54 -2.16 5.48
N ALA A 165 1.75 -2.67 5.23
CA ALA A 165 2.27 -3.86 5.90
C ALA A 165 2.50 -3.63 7.41
N ALA A 166 3.07 -2.49 7.78
CA ALA A 166 3.25 -2.10 9.19
C ALA A 166 1.90 -2.01 9.91
N SER A 167 0.91 -1.40 9.28
CA SER A 167 -0.45 -1.29 9.82
C SER A 167 -1.13 -2.65 9.99
N ALA A 168 -0.89 -3.60 9.07
CA ALA A 168 -1.39 -4.96 9.20
C ALA A 168 -0.80 -5.69 10.41
N VAL A 169 0.48 -5.47 10.71
CA VAL A 169 1.14 -6.05 11.90
C VAL A 169 0.65 -5.37 13.18
N ALA A 170 0.44 -4.04 13.15
CA ALA A 170 0.02 -3.27 14.32
C ALA A 170 -1.49 -3.39 14.63
N GLY A 171 -2.34 -3.73 13.66
CA GLY A 171 -3.80 -3.71 13.79
C GLY A 171 -4.40 -2.30 13.79
N ARG A 172 -3.58 -1.30 13.50
CA ARG A 172 -3.92 0.13 13.41
C ARG A 172 -3.02 0.80 12.37
N ILE A 173 -3.36 1.99 11.92
CA ILE A 173 -2.43 2.75 11.08
C ILE A 173 -1.15 3.00 11.88
N ALA A 174 0.01 2.66 11.29
CA ALA A 174 1.30 2.70 11.99
C ALA A 174 2.41 3.21 11.07
N ASP A 175 3.39 3.87 11.67
CA ASP A 175 4.59 4.33 10.97
C ASP A 175 5.46 3.11 10.59
N PRO A 176 5.76 2.91 9.31
CA PRO A 176 6.58 1.78 8.89
C PRO A 176 8.01 1.83 9.42
N ARG A 177 8.52 3.01 9.78
CA ARG A 177 9.88 3.17 10.33
C ARG A 177 10.08 2.44 11.66
N GLU A 178 8.99 2.18 12.41
CA GLU A 178 9.02 1.35 13.62
C GLU A 178 9.24 -0.14 13.32
N PHE A 179 9.09 -0.57 12.08
CA PHE A 179 9.14 -1.96 11.63
C PHE A 179 10.29 -2.26 10.66
N LEU A 180 10.98 -1.25 10.21
CA LEU A 180 12.18 -1.36 9.38
C LEU A 180 13.39 -1.37 10.30
N ALA A 181 14.17 -2.46 10.27
CA ALA A 181 15.37 -2.64 11.09
C ALA A 181 16.57 -1.91 10.48
#